data_7a8d33da47e49095a6fdfa92ee25a02d
#
_entry.id   7a8d33da47e49095a6fdfa92ee25a02d
#
_cell.length_a   1.000
_cell.length_b   1.000
_cell.length_c   1.000
_cell.angle_alpha   90.00
_cell.angle_beta   90.00
_cell.angle_gamma   90.00
#
_symmetry.space_group_name_H-M   'P 1'
#
loop_
_entity.id
_entity.type
_entity.pdbx_description
1 polymer ?
#
loop_
_entity_poly.entity_id
_entity_poly.type
_entity_poly.pdbx_seq_one_letter_code
_entity_poly.pdbx_strand_id
1 'polypeptide(L)'
;MSGDHLPTAIANENSRSSRPANRVIALLALAALVNYIDRGNLSIAAALLKDELGLSASQLGILLSSFFWTYSFFQPVSGWLADRFDAKWVLAFGFFLWSGATAATGVLHTFGALLAARLMLGIGESTAYPCYARTLVRHVPEVGRGFANALIAAGVGCGPALGTYFGGTLMARYGWRPFFIVLGLISMIWLIPWLAWVPRGKPAISSAEEGAKGFLRLLTERSMWGTCGGLFGANYVLYFEITWLPYYLVHERHFSMGEMARTGTAGYLCYSAGATLCGWISDRWIAAGGSPTLVRKTFAGIGAGSAGLLLLGCALASPTISVILLLLAFAAGGMCGSNIWAITQTLAGPKMTGRWTGLQNFLGNLAGIIAPALTGFVIDYTGHFFVAFVVMAIVAMLAALSYFFVIGPVKEIVWGH
;
A
#
# COMPACT_ATOMS: atom_id res chain seq x y z
N MET A 1 17.25 -32.82 51.43
CA MET A 1 16.77 -31.43 51.26
C MET A 1 17.74 -30.71 50.33
N SER A 2 17.46 -30.71 49.06
CA SER A 2 18.20 -29.87 48.08
C SER A 2 17.12 -29.23 47.19
N GLY A 3 16.88 -27.94 47.46
CA GLY A 3 15.84 -27.16 46.82
C GLY A 3 16.27 -26.72 45.44
N ASP A 4 15.35 -26.86 44.53
CA ASP A 4 15.31 -26.35 43.16
C ASP A 4 15.56 -24.85 43.11
N HIS A 5 16.70 -24.43 42.53
CA HIS A 5 16.94 -23.08 42.10
C HIS A 5 17.23 -23.02 40.57
N LEU A 6 16.23 -23.39 39.74
CA LEU A 6 16.39 -23.25 38.30
C LEU A 6 15.03 -22.95 37.62
N PRO A 7 14.52 -21.68 37.77
CA PRO A 7 13.75 -21.09 36.66
C PRO A 7 14.00 -19.62 36.38
N THR A 8 14.69 -18.86 37.24
CA THR A 8 14.82 -17.40 37.10
C THR A 8 15.88 -16.94 36.08
N ALA A 9 16.88 -17.75 35.81
CA ALA A 9 17.94 -17.42 34.84
C ALA A 9 17.47 -17.50 33.39
N ILE A 10 16.69 -18.54 33.04
CA ILE A 10 16.18 -18.75 31.68
C ILE A 10 15.15 -17.70 31.29
N ALA A 11 14.31 -17.24 32.24
CA ALA A 11 13.34 -16.18 32.00
C ALA A 11 14.04 -14.81 31.74
N ASN A 12 15.17 -14.57 32.40
CA ASN A 12 15.93 -13.32 32.25
C ASN A 12 16.79 -13.28 30.96
N GLU A 13 17.28 -14.40 30.47
CA GLU A 13 17.98 -14.48 29.17
C GLU A 13 17.03 -14.30 27.99
N ASN A 14 15.83 -14.89 28.03
CA ASN A 14 14.81 -14.68 27.01
C ASN A 14 14.30 -13.22 26.95
N SER A 15 14.22 -12.54 28.09
CA SER A 15 13.80 -11.13 28.14
C SER A 15 14.88 -10.15 27.63
N ARG A 16 16.17 -10.48 27.76
CA ARG A 16 17.29 -9.69 27.22
C ARG A 16 17.45 -9.87 25.71
N SER A 17 17.16 -11.06 25.17
CA SER A 17 17.20 -11.36 23.73
C SER A 17 16.05 -10.73 22.94
N SER A 18 14.90 -10.45 23.55
CA SER A 18 13.72 -9.86 22.88
C SER A 18 13.78 -8.35 22.70
N ARG A 19 14.48 -7.62 23.55
CA ARG A 19 14.53 -6.14 23.51
C ARG A 19 15.08 -5.55 22.20
N PRO A 20 16.19 -6.02 21.60
CA PRO A 20 16.67 -5.51 20.33
C PRO A 20 15.71 -5.81 19.17
N ALA A 21 15.09 -7.00 19.15
CA ALA A 21 14.09 -7.35 18.13
C ALA A 21 12.86 -6.43 18.17
N ASN A 22 12.33 -6.15 19.38
CA ASN A 22 11.17 -5.29 19.55
C ASN A 22 11.43 -3.85 19.10
N ARG A 23 12.64 -3.32 19.32
CA ARG A 23 13.06 -1.99 18.83
C ARG A 23 13.08 -1.94 17.31
N VAL A 24 13.63 -2.98 16.67
CA VAL A 24 13.65 -3.09 15.22
C VAL A 24 12.23 -3.13 14.66
N ILE A 25 11.35 -3.96 15.24
CA ILE A 25 9.94 -4.08 14.82
C ILE A 25 9.23 -2.73 14.94
N ALA A 26 9.36 -2.05 16.07
CA ALA A 26 8.72 -0.74 16.29
C ALA A 26 9.21 0.31 15.29
N LEU A 27 10.52 0.36 15.01
CA LEU A 27 11.08 1.28 14.03
C LEU A 27 10.61 0.97 12.60
N LEU A 28 10.51 -0.30 12.22
CA LEU A 28 9.98 -0.68 10.91
C LEU A 28 8.48 -0.35 10.77
N ALA A 29 7.69 -0.59 11.82
CA ALA A 29 6.28 -0.24 11.83
C ALA A 29 6.07 1.28 11.74
N LEU A 30 6.89 2.06 12.45
CA LEU A 30 6.86 3.53 12.36
C LEU A 30 7.30 4.02 10.97
N ALA A 31 8.32 3.40 10.37
CA ALA A 31 8.73 3.72 9.01
C ALA A 31 7.61 3.41 8.00
N ALA A 32 6.91 2.29 8.15
CA ALA A 32 5.76 1.95 7.32
C ALA A 32 4.60 2.95 7.50
N LEU A 33 4.34 3.37 8.72
CA LEU A 33 3.33 4.40 9.01
C LEU A 33 3.66 5.72 8.29
N VAL A 34 4.89 6.22 8.44
CA VAL A 34 5.35 7.46 7.77
C VAL A 34 5.26 7.32 6.25
N ASN A 35 5.73 6.20 5.70
CA ASN A 35 5.68 5.91 4.27
C ASN A 35 4.25 6.03 3.70
N TYR A 36 3.26 5.49 4.41
CA TYR A 36 1.87 5.53 3.96
C TYR A 36 1.15 6.87 4.24
N ILE A 37 1.62 7.65 5.21
CA ILE A 37 1.22 9.05 5.35
C ILE A 37 1.70 9.84 4.13
N ASP A 38 2.97 9.69 3.72
CA ASP A 38 3.56 10.43 2.61
C ASP A 38 2.87 10.13 1.26
N ARG A 39 2.41 8.91 1.04
CA ARG A 39 1.71 8.53 -0.20
C ARG A 39 0.43 9.32 -0.45
N GLY A 40 -0.35 9.59 0.60
CA GLY A 40 -1.63 10.30 0.50
C GLY A 40 -1.53 11.83 0.53
N ASN A 41 -0.43 12.38 1.02
CA ASN A 41 -0.35 13.81 1.33
C ASN A 41 -0.52 14.72 0.13
N LEU A 42 0.05 14.37 -1.03
CA LEU A 42 -0.10 15.22 -2.22
C LEU A 42 -1.55 15.24 -2.72
N SER A 43 -2.28 14.15 -2.61
CA SER A 43 -3.68 14.10 -3.01
C SER A 43 -4.58 14.90 -2.07
N ILE A 44 -4.26 14.94 -0.78
CA ILE A 44 -4.95 15.79 0.20
C ILE A 44 -4.71 17.27 -0.13
N ALA A 45 -3.48 17.62 -0.54
CA ALA A 45 -3.11 18.97 -0.99
C ALA A 45 -3.58 19.29 -2.41
N ALA A 46 -4.10 18.33 -3.17
CA ALA A 46 -4.32 18.44 -4.61
C ALA A 46 -5.19 19.64 -5.01
N ALA A 47 -6.25 19.90 -4.26
CA ALA A 47 -7.14 21.03 -4.49
C ALA A 47 -6.38 22.37 -4.34
N LEU A 48 -5.73 22.56 -3.19
CA LEU A 48 -4.97 23.77 -2.88
C LEU A 48 -3.81 23.99 -3.86
N LEU A 49 -3.11 22.90 -4.22
CA LEU A 49 -1.97 22.94 -5.12
C LEU A 49 -2.39 23.25 -6.55
N LYS A 50 -3.51 22.67 -7.02
CA LYS A 50 -4.05 22.94 -8.35
C LYS A 50 -4.43 24.39 -8.50
N ASP A 51 -5.11 24.97 -7.51
CA ASP A 51 -5.58 26.34 -7.53
C ASP A 51 -4.40 27.34 -7.45
N GLU A 52 -3.42 27.07 -6.57
CA GLU A 52 -2.25 27.95 -6.39
C GLU A 52 -1.33 27.97 -7.61
N LEU A 53 -1.12 26.81 -8.26
CA LEU A 53 -0.19 26.70 -9.39
C LEU A 53 -0.87 26.73 -10.76
N GLY A 54 -2.20 26.86 -10.82
CA GLY A 54 -2.95 26.89 -12.07
C GLY A 54 -2.82 25.60 -12.90
N LEU A 55 -2.76 24.44 -12.24
CA LEU A 55 -2.53 23.16 -12.93
C LEU A 55 -3.80 22.68 -13.64
N SER A 56 -3.64 22.09 -14.83
CA SER A 56 -4.71 21.29 -15.44
C SER A 56 -4.94 20.00 -14.67
N ALA A 57 -6.10 19.33 -14.89
CA ALA A 57 -6.36 18.04 -14.27
C ALA A 57 -5.38 16.96 -14.78
N SER A 58 -4.97 17.02 -16.05
CA SER A 58 -3.94 16.14 -16.62
C SER A 58 -2.58 16.33 -15.92
N GLN A 59 -2.16 17.58 -15.71
CA GLN A 59 -0.92 17.87 -14.97
C GLN A 59 -0.99 17.35 -13.54
N LEU A 60 -2.12 17.54 -12.85
CA LEU A 60 -2.32 17.00 -11.51
C LEU A 60 -2.28 15.47 -11.52
N GLY A 61 -2.93 14.81 -12.48
CA GLY A 61 -2.93 13.36 -12.64
C GLY A 61 -1.52 12.81 -12.90
N ILE A 62 -0.73 13.47 -13.75
CA ILE A 62 0.68 13.14 -13.98
C ILE A 62 1.47 13.26 -12.68
N LEU A 63 1.30 14.34 -11.93
CA LEU A 63 2.00 14.58 -10.67
C LEU A 63 1.65 13.51 -9.61
N LEU A 64 0.38 13.13 -9.51
CA LEU A 64 -0.09 12.09 -8.59
C LEU A 64 0.42 10.70 -8.99
N SER A 65 0.53 10.41 -10.29
CA SER A 65 1.03 9.12 -10.80
C SER A 65 2.55 8.98 -10.77
N SER A 66 3.28 10.08 -10.87
CA SER A 66 4.74 10.10 -11.07
C SER A 66 5.54 9.39 -9.96
N PHE A 67 5.03 9.39 -8.74
CA PHE A 67 5.57 8.60 -7.66
C PHE A 67 5.71 7.11 -8.04
N PHE A 68 4.66 6.53 -8.63
CA PHE A 68 4.62 5.12 -8.99
C PHE A 68 5.55 4.76 -10.15
N TRP A 69 5.94 5.73 -10.99
CA TRP A 69 6.87 5.49 -12.10
C TRP A 69 8.22 5.02 -11.58
N THR A 70 8.76 5.71 -10.61
CA THR A 70 10.05 5.33 -10.02
C THR A 70 9.89 4.27 -8.94
N TYR A 71 8.86 4.34 -8.11
CA TYR A 71 8.60 3.36 -7.06
C TYR A 71 8.54 1.92 -7.60
N SER A 72 7.75 1.67 -8.66
CA SER A 72 7.57 0.34 -9.22
C SER A 72 8.84 -0.19 -9.90
N PHE A 73 9.48 0.64 -10.74
CA PHE A 73 10.66 0.21 -11.49
C PHE A 73 11.91 0.07 -10.62
N PHE A 74 12.02 0.84 -9.54
CA PHE A 74 13.16 0.76 -8.63
C PHE A 74 13.02 -0.32 -7.55
N GLN A 75 11.86 -0.96 -7.37
CA GLN A 75 11.72 -2.06 -6.41
C GLN A 75 12.67 -3.23 -6.64
N PRO A 76 12.84 -3.77 -7.87
CA PRO A 76 13.83 -4.81 -8.13
C PRO A 76 15.27 -4.36 -7.84
N VAL A 77 15.60 -3.11 -8.17
CA VAL A 77 16.90 -2.50 -7.90
C VAL A 77 17.14 -2.40 -6.39
N SER A 78 16.14 -1.95 -5.66
CA SER A 78 16.18 -1.83 -4.19
C SER A 78 16.30 -3.21 -3.51
N GLY A 79 15.65 -4.23 -4.07
CA GLY A 79 15.82 -5.62 -3.63
C GLY A 79 17.27 -6.10 -3.80
N TRP A 80 17.83 -5.87 -4.97
CA TRP A 80 19.24 -6.18 -5.25
C TRP A 80 20.20 -5.41 -4.33
N LEU A 81 19.94 -4.12 -4.09
CA LEU A 81 20.73 -3.31 -3.16
C LEU A 81 20.64 -3.86 -1.72
N ALA A 82 19.46 -4.26 -1.26
CA ALA A 82 19.25 -4.82 0.08
C ALA A 82 19.94 -6.19 0.26
N ASP A 83 20.14 -6.95 -0.84
CA ASP A 83 20.86 -8.22 -0.82
C ASP A 83 22.38 -8.01 -0.87
N ARG A 84 22.86 -7.04 -1.66
CA ARG A 84 24.30 -6.80 -1.87
C ARG A 84 24.93 -5.95 -0.79
N PHE A 85 24.15 -5.04 -0.20
CA PHE A 85 24.61 -4.13 0.84
C PHE A 85 23.89 -4.39 2.17
N ASP A 86 24.31 -3.74 3.23
CA ASP A 86 23.59 -3.80 4.50
C ASP A 86 22.24 -3.06 4.39
N ALA A 87 21.14 -3.81 4.53
CA ALA A 87 19.77 -3.26 4.46
C ALA A 87 19.53 -2.08 5.41
N LYS A 88 20.31 -1.97 6.52
CA LYS A 88 20.28 -0.83 7.44
C LYS A 88 20.61 0.47 6.72
N TRP A 89 21.69 0.48 5.94
CA TRP A 89 22.14 1.69 5.24
C TRP A 89 21.32 1.98 4.00
N VAL A 90 20.89 0.94 3.28
CA VAL A 90 20.01 1.09 2.11
C VAL A 90 18.69 1.74 2.52
N LEU A 91 18.08 1.27 3.62
CA LEU A 91 16.84 1.86 4.15
C LEU A 91 17.08 3.27 4.70
N ALA A 92 18.19 3.49 5.41
CA ALA A 92 18.50 4.83 5.95
C ALA A 92 18.64 5.87 4.82
N PHE A 93 19.35 5.52 3.74
CA PHE A 93 19.50 6.39 2.58
C PHE A 93 18.16 6.62 1.87
N GLY A 94 17.38 5.56 1.63
CA GLY A 94 16.05 5.68 1.04
C GLY A 94 15.13 6.55 1.90
N PHE A 95 15.14 6.35 3.23
CA PHE A 95 14.34 7.13 4.18
C PHE A 95 14.73 8.61 4.16
N PHE A 96 16.03 8.92 4.16
CA PHE A 96 16.53 10.28 4.02
C PHE A 96 16.08 10.93 2.71
N LEU A 97 16.19 10.19 1.61
CA LEU A 97 15.82 10.66 0.28
C LEU A 97 14.33 11.00 0.18
N TRP A 98 13.44 10.10 0.64
CA TRP A 98 12.01 10.36 0.56
C TRP A 98 11.56 11.45 1.54
N SER A 99 12.07 11.47 2.77
CA SER A 99 11.75 12.53 3.73
C SER A 99 12.25 13.90 3.26
N GLY A 100 13.43 13.93 2.62
CA GLY A 100 13.97 15.13 1.98
C GLY A 100 13.11 15.60 0.81
N ALA A 101 12.64 14.68 -0.04
CA ALA A 101 11.74 14.99 -1.14
C ALA A 101 10.38 15.50 -0.63
N THR A 102 9.85 14.92 0.45
CA THR A 102 8.65 15.42 1.13
C THR A 102 8.85 16.84 1.63
N ALA A 103 9.92 17.13 2.37
CA ALA A 103 10.20 18.48 2.85
C ALA A 103 10.40 19.48 1.69
N ALA A 104 11.16 19.08 0.66
CA ALA A 104 11.40 19.91 -0.53
C ALA A 104 10.11 20.28 -1.25
N THR A 105 9.11 19.38 -1.30
CA THR A 105 7.81 19.65 -1.92
C THR A 105 7.19 20.94 -1.40
N GLY A 106 7.33 21.25 -0.12
CA GLY A 106 6.77 22.46 0.50
C GLY A 106 7.42 23.79 0.06
N VAL A 107 8.62 23.75 -0.54
CA VAL A 107 9.33 24.97 -1.00
C VAL A 107 9.36 25.11 -2.53
N LEU A 108 8.83 24.13 -3.27
CA LEU A 108 8.83 24.15 -4.73
C LEU A 108 7.62 24.89 -5.29
N HIS A 109 7.83 25.61 -6.41
CA HIS A 109 6.83 26.48 -7.01
C HIS A 109 6.50 26.16 -8.47
N THR A 110 7.16 25.15 -9.06
CA THR A 110 6.93 24.78 -10.45
C THR A 110 6.51 23.33 -10.58
N PHE A 111 5.68 23.04 -11.59
CA PHE A 111 5.27 21.67 -11.90
C PHE A 111 6.47 20.71 -12.09
N GLY A 112 7.49 21.14 -12.86
CA GLY A 112 8.66 20.29 -13.12
C GLY A 112 9.47 19.97 -11.86
N ALA A 113 9.61 20.93 -10.92
CA ALA A 113 10.29 20.70 -9.66
C ALA A 113 9.50 19.77 -8.74
N LEU A 114 8.17 19.92 -8.67
CA LEU A 114 7.29 19.01 -7.94
C LEU A 114 7.32 17.60 -8.53
N LEU A 115 7.33 17.49 -9.86
CA LEU A 115 7.48 16.21 -10.56
C LEU A 115 8.80 15.52 -10.18
N ALA A 116 9.92 16.26 -10.19
CA ALA A 116 11.22 15.74 -9.78
C ALA A 116 11.21 15.26 -8.32
N ALA A 117 10.61 16.04 -7.40
CA ALA A 117 10.46 15.64 -6.00
C ALA A 117 9.64 14.35 -5.85
N ARG A 118 8.56 14.18 -6.62
CA ARG A 118 7.75 12.95 -6.64
C ARG A 118 8.51 11.73 -7.14
N LEU A 119 9.32 11.90 -8.19
CA LEU A 119 10.19 10.84 -8.70
C LEU A 119 11.25 10.44 -7.66
N MET A 120 11.87 11.41 -6.98
CA MET A 120 12.82 11.15 -5.90
C MET A 120 12.16 10.46 -4.69
N LEU A 121 10.94 10.86 -4.33
CA LEU A 121 10.14 10.20 -3.30
C LEU A 121 9.94 8.72 -3.65
N GLY A 122 9.54 8.40 -4.88
CA GLY A 122 9.33 7.04 -5.35
C GLY A 122 10.60 6.19 -5.30
N ILE A 123 11.75 6.74 -5.71
CA ILE A 123 13.05 6.06 -5.58
C ILE A 123 13.36 5.76 -4.12
N GLY A 124 13.23 6.74 -3.23
CA GLY A 124 13.49 6.58 -1.80
C GLY A 124 12.60 5.50 -1.18
N GLU A 125 11.29 5.58 -1.37
CA GLU A 125 10.32 4.64 -0.82
C GLU A 125 10.42 3.22 -1.38
N SER A 126 10.95 3.03 -2.60
CA SER A 126 11.14 1.71 -3.18
C SER A 126 12.04 0.80 -2.34
N THR A 127 12.91 1.38 -1.51
CA THR A 127 13.81 0.63 -0.61
C THR A 127 13.07 0.01 0.58
N ALA A 128 11.90 0.51 0.95
CA ALA A 128 11.21 0.19 2.19
C ALA A 128 10.92 -1.31 2.34
N TYR A 129 10.07 -1.88 1.49
CA TYR A 129 9.65 -3.27 1.62
C TYR A 129 10.77 -4.30 1.50
N PRO A 130 11.70 -4.21 0.53
CA PRO A 130 12.84 -5.12 0.47
C PRO A 130 13.69 -5.07 1.73
N CYS A 131 13.96 -3.86 2.25
CA CYS A 131 14.76 -3.69 3.46
C CYS A 131 14.01 -4.13 4.72
N TYR A 132 12.68 -3.94 4.80
CA TYR A 132 11.87 -4.44 5.92
C TYR A 132 11.96 -5.97 5.99
N ALA A 133 11.69 -6.65 4.88
CA ALA A 133 11.74 -8.11 4.82
C ALA A 133 13.12 -8.63 5.25
N ARG A 134 14.19 -8.03 4.72
CA ARG A 134 15.57 -8.40 5.02
C ARG A 134 15.93 -8.20 6.50
N THR A 135 15.54 -7.06 7.05
CA THR A 135 15.81 -6.69 8.45
C THR A 135 15.02 -7.60 9.41
N LEU A 136 13.76 -7.92 9.10
CA LEU A 136 12.96 -8.84 9.89
C LEU A 136 13.56 -10.24 9.94
N VAL A 137 13.90 -10.82 8.79
CA VAL A 137 14.50 -12.15 8.72
C VAL A 137 15.78 -12.22 9.55
N ARG A 138 16.54 -11.13 9.61
CA ARG A 138 17.82 -11.08 10.30
C ARG A 138 17.72 -10.89 11.81
N HIS A 139 16.80 -10.02 12.26
CA HIS A 139 16.78 -9.56 13.67
C HIS A 139 15.61 -10.14 14.46
N VAL A 140 14.64 -10.76 13.79
CA VAL A 140 13.44 -11.31 14.41
C VAL A 140 13.40 -12.83 14.23
N PRO A 141 13.34 -13.61 15.32
CA PRO A 141 13.14 -15.04 15.26
C PRO A 141 11.90 -15.41 14.45
N GLU A 142 11.90 -16.59 13.82
CA GLU A 142 10.81 -17.03 12.95
C GLU A 142 9.44 -16.96 13.64
N VAL A 143 9.36 -17.40 14.89
CA VAL A 143 8.14 -17.39 15.72
C VAL A 143 7.57 -15.97 15.92
N GLY A 144 8.41 -14.93 15.89
CA GLY A 144 8.00 -13.52 16.07
C GLY A 144 7.71 -12.75 14.77
N ARG A 145 8.03 -13.33 13.61
CA ARG A 145 7.91 -12.62 12.30
C ARG A 145 6.46 -12.35 11.92
N GLY A 146 5.53 -13.24 12.28
CA GLY A 146 4.10 -13.04 12.04
C GLY A 146 3.59 -11.77 12.73
N PHE A 147 3.88 -11.61 14.01
CA PHE A 147 3.53 -10.41 14.79
C PHE A 147 4.20 -9.15 14.23
N ALA A 148 5.48 -9.25 13.87
CA ALA A 148 6.22 -8.12 13.30
C ALA A 148 5.60 -7.65 11.96
N ASN A 149 5.25 -8.57 11.07
CA ASN A 149 4.56 -8.23 9.82
C ASN A 149 3.15 -7.67 10.06
N ALA A 150 2.41 -8.17 11.06
CA ALA A 150 1.11 -7.63 11.44
C ALA A 150 1.22 -6.16 11.94
N LEU A 151 2.26 -5.85 12.70
CA LEU A 151 2.49 -4.48 13.19
C LEU A 151 2.90 -3.52 12.05
N ILE A 152 3.70 -3.97 11.09
CA ILE A 152 4.00 -3.21 9.86
C ILE A 152 2.73 -2.99 9.05
N ALA A 153 1.91 -4.04 8.88
CA ALA A 153 0.62 -3.93 8.17
C ALA A 153 -0.36 -2.98 8.87
N ALA A 154 -0.34 -2.91 10.21
CA ALA A 154 -1.10 -1.91 10.95
C ALA A 154 -0.64 -0.48 10.63
N GLY A 155 0.69 -0.26 10.50
CA GLY A 155 1.25 1.02 10.03
C GLY A 155 0.74 1.40 8.63
N VAL A 156 0.67 0.41 7.72
CA VAL A 156 0.12 0.58 6.37
C VAL A 156 -1.35 0.98 6.38
N GLY A 157 -2.17 0.37 7.23
CA GLY A 157 -3.60 0.68 7.33
C GLY A 157 -3.89 2.01 8.05
N CYS A 158 -3.15 2.30 9.13
CA CYS A 158 -3.32 3.53 9.90
C CYS A 158 -2.72 4.77 9.23
N GLY A 159 -1.67 4.60 8.39
CA GLY A 159 -0.99 5.72 7.74
C GLY A 159 -1.92 6.64 6.94
N PRO A 160 -2.69 6.12 5.97
CA PRO A 160 -3.61 6.94 5.19
C PRO A 160 -4.70 7.59 6.06
N ALA A 161 -5.23 6.90 7.08
CA ALA A 161 -6.22 7.46 7.98
C ALA A 161 -5.68 8.67 8.76
N LEU A 162 -4.49 8.51 9.38
CA LEU A 162 -3.82 9.59 10.11
C LEU A 162 -3.37 10.71 9.17
N GLY A 163 -2.79 10.36 8.02
CA GLY A 163 -2.38 11.33 7.00
C GLY A 163 -3.54 12.18 6.52
N THR A 164 -4.70 11.56 6.23
CA THR A 164 -5.88 12.27 5.77
C THR A 164 -6.46 13.17 6.87
N TYR A 165 -6.57 12.67 8.10
CA TYR A 165 -7.12 13.47 9.21
C TYR A 165 -6.22 14.64 9.58
N PHE A 166 -4.97 14.36 9.92
CA PHE A 166 -4.03 15.42 10.34
C PHE A 166 -3.60 16.28 9.17
N GLY A 167 -3.32 15.66 8.00
CA GLY A 167 -2.95 16.39 6.79
C GLY A 167 -4.03 17.34 6.34
N GLY A 168 -5.27 16.86 6.20
CA GLY A 168 -6.39 17.70 5.81
C GLY A 168 -6.68 18.84 6.80
N THR A 169 -6.65 18.54 8.11
CA THR A 169 -6.90 19.53 9.17
C THR A 169 -5.78 20.59 9.25
N LEU A 170 -4.53 20.16 9.20
CA LEU A 170 -3.39 21.07 9.28
C LEU A 170 -3.24 21.91 8.01
N MET A 171 -3.46 21.31 6.83
CA MET A 171 -3.42 22.02 5.55
C MET A 171 -4.56 23.06 5.43
N ALA A 172 -5.75 22.75 5.97
CA ALA A 172 -6.85 23.71 6.03
C ALA A 172 -6.51 24.96 6.87
N ARG A 173 -5.72 24.80 7.93
CA ARG A 173 -5.38 25.89 8.86
C ARG A 173 -4.11 26.65 8.47
N TYR A 174 -3.08 25.93 8.01
CA TYR A 174 -1.74 26.48 7.81
C TYR A 174 -1.27 26.47 6.36
N GLY A 175 -2.09 25.90 5.45
CA GLY A 175 -1.69 25.67 4.06
C GLY A 175 -0.87 24.38 3.88
N TRP A 176 -0.73 23.94 2.63
CA TRP A 176 -0.05 22.68 2.30
C TRP A 176 1.49 22.77 2.39
N ARG A 177 2.08 23.93 2.11
CA ARG A 177 3.54 24.12 2.11
C ARG A 177 4.19 23.87 3.47
N PRO A 178 3.76 24.53 4.58
CA PRO A 178 4.30 24.27 5.91
C PRO A 178 4.11 22.83 6.34
N PHE A 179 2.96 22.21 5.98
CA PHE A 179 2.71 20.81 6.30
C PHE A 179 3.78 19.87 5.72
N PHE A 180 4.11 20.00 4.42
CA PHE A 180 5.12 19.17 3.77
C PHE A 180 6.52 19.40 4.36
N ILE A 181 6.90 20.64 4.64
CA ILE A 181 8.20 20.97 5.25
C ILE A 181 8.30 20.29 6.63
N VAL A 182 7.32 20.53 7.49
CA VAL A 182 7.34 20.00 8.87
C VAL A 182 7.30 18.48 8.86
N LEU A 183 6.45 17.85 8.06
CA LEU A 183 6.33 16.40 7.98
C LEU A 183 7.65 15.76 7.53
N GLY A 184 8.27 16.27 6.45
CA GLY A 184 9.52 15.72 5.96
C GLY A 184 10.66 15.88 6.97
N LEU A 185 10.78 17.04 7.63
CA LEU A 185 11.81 17.27 8.65
C LEU A 185 11.59 16.42 9.90
N ILE A 186 10.34 16.30 10.39
CA ILE A 186 10.02 15.44 11.55
C ILE A 186 10.29 13.97 11.21
N SER A 187 9.95 13.53 10.00
CA SER A 187 10.21 12.17 9.56
C SER A 187 11.70 11.83 9.62
N MET A 188 12.60 12.77 9.27
CA MET A 188 14.04 12.57 9.35
C MET A 188 14.55 12.22 10.77
N ILE A 189 13.82 12.61 11.82
CA ILE A 189 14.17 12.28 13.21
C ILE A 189 14.20 10.75 13.41
N TRP A 190 13.41 9.99 12.65
CA TRP A 190 13.42 8.53 12.68
C TRP A 190 14.80 7.93 12.36
N LEU A 191 15.63 8.61 11.57
CA LEU A 191 16.99 8.15 11.25
C LEU A 191 17.89 8.03 12.49
N ILE A 192 17.68 8.88 13.49
CA ILE A 192 18.49 8.89 14.71
C ILE A 192 18.41 7.55 15.44
N PRO A 193 17.23 7.09 15.91
CA PRO A 193 17.12 5.80 16.57
C PRO A 193 17.41 4.62 15.63
N TRP A 194 17.09 4.74 14.32
CA TRP A 194 17.42 3.71 13.34
C TRP A 194 18.93 3.44 13.26
N LEU A 195 19.72 4.50 13.09
CA LEU A 195 21.17 4.40 12.98
C LEU A 195 21.84 4.01 14.32
N ALA A 196 21.26 4.43 15.45
CA ALA A 196 21.80 4.14 16.77
C ALA A 196 21.53 2.71 17.24
N TRP A 197 20.29 2.20 17.03
CA TRP A 197 19.83 0.97 17.69
C TRP A 197 19.84 -0.26 16.81
N VAL A 198 19.73 -0.11 15.49
CA VAL A 198 19.74 -1.27 14.60
C VAL A 198 21.16 -1.73 14.33
N PRO A 199 21.51 -2.99 14.63
CA PRO A 199 22.87 -3.50 14.41
C PRO A 199 23.20 -3.57 12.92
N ARG A 200 24.48 -3.44 12.60
CA ARG A 200 24.99 -3.64 11.23
C ARG A 200 24.84 -5.09 10.81
N GLY A 201 24.60 -5.28 9.54
CA GLY A 201 24.38 -6.56 8.91
C GLY A 201 25.46 -6.96 7.90
N LYS A 202 25.75 -8.29 7.80
CA LYS A 202 26.54 -8.79 6.66
C LYS A 202 25.62 -8.96 5.44
N PRO A 203 26.09 -8.62 4.21
CA PRO A 203 25.39 -8.93 2.99
C PRO A 203 25.12 -10.43 2.88
N ALA A 204 24.01 -10.84 2.25
CA ALA A 204 23.79 -12.25 1.96
C ALA A 204 24.21 -12.53 0.51
N ILE A 205 24.96 -13.59 0.35
CA ILE A 205 25.28 -14.11 -0.98
C ILE A 205 24.11 -15.01 -1.41
N SER A 206 23.37 -14.60 -2.44
CA SER A 206 22.29 -15.40 -3.03
C SER A 206 22.76 -16.03 -4.34
N SER A 207 22.47 -17.33 -4.53
CA SER A 207 22.70 -18.05 -5.78
C SER A 207 21.62 -17.71 -6.82
N ALA A 208 22.03 -17.15 -7.94
CA ALA A 208 21.14 -16.58 -8.96
C ALA A 208 20.56 -17.59 -9.98
N GLU A 209 21.09 -18.81 -10.08
CA GLU A 209 20.79 -19.72 -11.20
C GLU A 209 19.46 -20.49 -11.13
N GLU A 210 18.96 -20.83 -9.96
CA GLU A 210 17.64 -21.46 -9.83
C GLU A 210 16.46 -20.53 -10.12
N GLY A 211 16.76 -19.23 -10.24
CA GLY A 211 15.78 -18.17 -10.38
C GLY A 211 15.04 -18.14 -11.71
N ALA A 212 15.73 -18.33 -12.83
CA ALA A 212 15.20 -18.03 -14.16
C ALA A 212 14.18 -19.06 -14.66
N LYS A 213 14.44 -20.36 -14.49
CA LYS A 213 13.52 -21.42 -14.98
C LYS A 213 12.17 -21.40 -14.27
N GLY A 214 12.14 -21.17 -12.96
CA GLY A 214 10.90 -21.07 -12.21
C GLY A 214 10.08 -19.82 -12.56
N PHE A 215 10.73 -18.72 -12.93
CA PHE A 215 10.05 -17.48 -13.35
C PHE A 215 9.33 -17.64 -14.69
N LEU A 216 9.97 -18.26 -15.69
CA LEU A 216 9.34 -18.52 -16.99
C LEU A 216 8.09 -19.40 -16.86
N ARG A 217 8.13 -20.39 -15.97
CA ARG A 217 6.97 -21.26 -15.72
C ARG A 217 5.80 -20.51 -15.09
N LEU A 218 6.05 -19.52 -14.19
CA LEU A 218 4.99 -18.66 -13.65
C LEU A 218 4.23 -17.94 -14.76
N LEU A 219 4.90 -17.47 -15.80
CA LEU A 219 4.29 -16.75 -16.92
C LEU A 219 3.33 -17.62 -17.75
N THR A 220 3.44 -18.95 -17.69
CA THR A 220 2.53 -19.87 -18.38
C THR A 220 1.28 -20.21 -17.58
N GLU A 221 1.26 -19.89 -16.28
CA GLU A 221 0.13 -20.23 -15.40
C GLU A 221 -1.03 -19.23 -15.57
N ARG A 222 -2.18 -19.72 -16.01
CA ARG A 222 -3.41 -18.92 -16.18
C ARG A 222 -3.81 -18.18 -14.88
N SER A 223 -3.73 -18.88 -13.74
CA SER A 223 -4.08 -18.30 -12.43
C SER A 223 -3.16 -17.15 -12.03
N MET A 224 -1.91 -17.14 -12.52
CA MET A 224 -0.98 -16.01 -12.33
C MET A 224 -1.54 -14.73 -12.95
N TRP A 225 -1.95 -14.80 -14.20
CA TRP A 225 -2.53 -13.64 -14.91
C TRP A 225 -3.87 -13.23 -14.31
N GLY A 226 -4.66 -14.20 -13.82
CA GLY A 226 -5.89 -13.92 -13.08
C GLY A 226 -5.65 -13.15 -11.80
N THR A 227 -4.64 -13.53 -11.00
CA THR A 227 -4.29 -12.81 -9.77
C THR A 227 -3.69 -11.44 -10.07
N CYS A 228 -2.93 -11.29 -11.16
CA CYS A 228 -2.39 -10.01 -11.59
C CYS A 228 -3.49 -9.05 -12.05
N GLY A 229 -4.42 -9.50 -12.89
CA GLY A 229 -5.54 -8.68 -13.36
C GLY A 229 -6.49 -8.30 -12.21
N GLY A 230 -6.74 -9.25 -11.30
CA GLY A 230 -7.52 -8.99 -10.10
C GLY A 230 -6.87 -7.95 -9.19
N LEU A 231 -5.57 -8.06 -8.92
CA LEU A 231 -4.84 -7.08 -8.10
C LEU A 231 -4.72 -5.73 -8.81
N PHE A 232 -4.48 -5.71 -10.13
CA PHE A 232 -4.44 -4.48 -10.90
C PHE A 232 -5.74 -3.67 -10.76
N GLY A 233 -6.89 -4.34 -10.93
CA GLY A 233 -8.16 -3.63 -10.82
C GLY A 233 -8.51 -3.22 -9.38
N ALA A 234 -8.20 -4.06 -8.38
CA ALA A 234 -8.35 -3.69 -6.98
C ALA A 234 -7.46 -2.48 -6.62
N ASN A 235 -6.21 -2.47 -7.07
CA ASN A 235 -5.30 -1.34 -6.90
C ASN A 235 -5.74 -0.10 -7.70
N TYR A 236 -6.37 -0.26 -8.86
CA TYR A 236 -6.91 0.86 -9.62
C TYR A 236 -7.96 1.63 -8.81
N VAL A 237 -8.89 0.90 -8.17
CA VAL A 237 -9.88 1.49 -7.27
C VAL A 237 -9.19 2.16 -6.08
N LEU A 238 -8.29 1.46 -5.41
CA LEU A 238 -7.56 1.98 -4.25
C LEU A 238 -6.77 3.25 -4.60
N TYR A 239 -6.06 3.27 -5.73
CA TYR A 239 -5.27 4.44 -6.14
C TYR A 239 -6.15 5.59 -6.64
N PHE A 240 -7.30 5.31 -7.24
CA PHE A 240 -8.31 6.34 -7.51
C PHE A 240 -8.81 6.98 -6.21
N GLU A 241 -9.15 6.16 -5.20
CA GLU A 241 -9.57 6.64 -3.87
C GLU A 241 -8.47 7.47 -3.18
N ILE A 242 -7.23 6.99 -3.21
CA ILE A 242 -6.11 7.71 -2.57
C ILE A 242 -5.78 9.02 -3.29
N THR A 243 -5.85 9.06 -4.63
CA THR A 243 -5.32 10.18 -5.41
C THR A 243 -6.38 11.23 -5.78
N TRP A 244 -7.53 10.82 -6.23
CA TRP A 244 -8.55 11.73 -6.77
C TRP A 244 -9.74 11.99 -5.86
N LEU A 245 -10.03 11.09 -4.92
CA LEU A 245 -11.18 11.26 -4.05
C LEU A 245 -11.11 12.53 -3.19
N PRO A 246 -9.96 12.91 -2.56
CA PRO A 246 -9.87 14.17 -1.82
C PRO A 246 -10.21 15.38 -2.70
N TYR A 247 -9.65 15.43 -3.91
CA TYR A 247 -9.93 16.49 -4.87
C TYR A 247 -11.40 16.51 -5.27
N TYR A 248 -12.00 15.34 -5.60
CA TYR A 248 -13.42 15.21 -5.95
C TYR A 248 -14.35 15.72 -4.85
N LEU A 249 -14.08 15.36 -3.59
CA LEU A 249 -14.89 15.81 -2.46
C LEU A 249 -14.86 17.33 -2.30
N VAL A 250 -13.70 17.95 -2.47
CA VAL A 250 -13.55 19.41 -2.31
C VAL A 250 -14.12 20.17 -3.52
N HIS A 251 -13.73 19.79 -4.75
CA HIS A 251 -14.09 20.56 -5.96
C HIS A 251 -15.48 20.25 -6.52
N GLU A 252 -15.87 18.97 -6.56
CA GLU A 252 -17.15 18.56 -7.16
C GLU A 252 -18.27 18.50 -6.12
N ARG A 253 -17.96 18.12 -4.89
CA ARG A 253 -18.94 18.00 -3.81
C ARG A 253 -18.97 19.20 -2.87
N HIS A 254 -18.07 20.18 -3.09
CA HIS A 254 -17.95 21.40 -2.31
C HIS A 254 -17.76 21.19 -0.81
N PHE A 255 -17.10 20.08 -0.45
CA PHE A 255 -16.74 19.81 0.95
C PHE A 255 -15.63 20.76 1.39
N SER A 256 -15.71 21.25 2.62
CA SER A 256 -14.55 21.87 3.26
C SER A 256 -13.41 20.85 3.43
N MET A 257 -12.19 21.33 3.55
CA MET A 257 -11.04 20.46 3.84
C MET A 257 -11.24 19.61 5.11
N GLY A 258 -11.92 20.15 6.11
CA GLY A 258 -12.25 19.42 7.34
C GLY A 258 -13.28 18.32 7.13
N GLU A 259 -14.30 18.54 6.32
CA GLU A 259 -15.29 17.51 5.95
C GLU A 259 -14.65 16.42 5.08
N MET A 260 -13.83 16.78 4.12
CA MET A 260 -13.05 15.85 3.30
C MET A 260 -12.15 14.98 4.20
N ALA A 261 -11.42 15.59 5.15
CA ALA A 261 -10.53 14.87 6.05
C ALA A 261 -11.29 13.87 6.93
N ARG A 262 -12.43 14.24 7.50
CA ARG A 262 -13.28 13.33 8.30
C ARG A 262 -13.85 12.20 7.47
N THR A 263 -14.38 12.50 6.29
CA THR A 263 -14.99 11.52 5.40
C THR A 263 -13.93 10.53 4.88
N GLY A 264 -12.78 11.00 4.43
CA GLY A 264 -11.68 10.14 3.99
C GLY A 264 -11.14 9.26 5.11
N THR A 265 -10.95 9.82 6.31
CA THR A 265 -10.54 9.04 7.50
C THR A 265 -11.54 7.93 7.82
N ALA A 266 -12.85 8.24 7.85
CA ALA A 266 -13.90 7.25 8.05
C ALA A 266 -13.87 6.17 6.98
N GLY A 267 -13.60 6.52 5.72
CA GLY A 267 -13.42 5.57 4.62
C GLY A 267 -12.30 4.56 4.90
N TYR A 268 -11.10 5.02 5.26
CA TYR A 268 -9.98 4.11 5.57
C TYR A 268 -10.24 3.23 6.80
N LEU A 269 -10.98 3.73 7.79
CA LEU A 269 -11.42 2.91 8.93
C LEU A 269 -12.43 1.84 8.49
N CYS A 270 -13.38 2.19 7.60
CA CYS A 270 -14.30 1.23 7.00
C CYS A 270 -13.58 0.17 6.17
N TYR A 271 -12.54 0.56 5.40
CA TYR A 271 -11.68 -0.39 4.67
C TYR A 271 -11.03 -1.39 5.62
N SER A 272 -10.40 -0.90 6.69
CA SER A 272 -9.72 -1.74 7.70
C SER A 272 -10.70 -2.68 8.42
N ALA A 273 -11.87 -2.16 8.80
CA ALA A 273 -12.92 -2.95 9.41
C ALA A 273 -13.46 -4.04 8.45
N GLY A 274 -13.73 -3.66 7.19
CA GLY A 274 -14.16 -4.59 6.14
C GLY A 274 -13.12 -5.70 5.88
N ALA A 275 -11.84 -5.34 5.79
CA ALA A 275 -10.75 -6.29 5.60
C ALA A 275 -10.66 -7.30 6.76
N THR A 276 -10.70 -6.82 8.01
CA THR A 276 -10.60 -7.65 9.20
C THR A 276 -11.80 -8.57 9.35
N LEU A 277 -13.02 -8.01 9.25
CA LEU A 277 -14.26 -8.75 9.42
C LEU A 277 -14.45 -9.80 8.32
N CYS A 278 -14.27 -9.41 7.06
CA CYS A 278 -14.45 -10.33 5.93
C CYS A 278 -13.34 -11.38 5.83
N GLY A 279 -12.12 -11.06 6.24
CA GLY A 279 -11.04 -12.03 6.39
C GLY A 279 -11.41 -13.10 7.44
N TRP A 280 -11.87 -12.68 8.60
CA TRP A 280 -12.32 -13.59 9.67
C TRP A 280 -13.54 -14.45 9.26
N ILE A 281 -14.56 -13.84 8.63
CA ILE A 281 -15.74 -14.58 8.14
C ILE A 281 -15.31 -15.62 7.09
N SER A 282 -14.43 -15.23 6.16
CA SER A 282 -13.89 -16.09 5.11
C SER A 282 -13.19 -17.32 5.72
N ASP A 283 -12.34 -17.11 6.73
CA ASP A 283 -11.62 -18.21 7.40
C ASP A 283 -12.57 -19.12 8.18
N ARG A 284 -13.56 -18.55 8.87
CA ARG A 284 -14.59 -19.33 9.55
C ARG A 284 -15.45 -20.16 8.61
N TRP A 285 -15.83 -19.59 7.47
CA TRP A 285 -16.61 -20.33 6.48
C TRP A 285 -15.84 -21.52 5.91
N ILE A 286 -14.53 -21.34 5.64
CA ILE A 286 -13.66 -22.44 5.21
C ILE A 286 -13.52 -23.49 6.33
N ALA A 287 -13.32 -23.08 7.56
CA ALA A 287 -13.22 -23.99 8.72
C ALA A 287 -14.53 -24.77 8.96
N ALA A 288 -15.68 -24.22 8.60
CA ALA A 288 -16.99 -24.89 8.64
C ALA A 288 -17.25 -25.82 7.44
N GLY A 289 -16.23 -26.08 6.59
CA GLY A 289 -16.34 -27.01 5.45
C GLY A 289 -16.60 -26.32 4.09
N GLY A 290 -16.60 -24.99 4.03
CA GLY A 290 -16.72 -24.25 2.77
C GLY A 290 -15.52 -24.48 1.87
N SER A 291 -15.75 -24.60 0.56
CA SER A 291 -14.66 -24.71 -0.42
C SER A 291 -13.78 -23.44 -0.43
N PRO A 292 -12.45 -23.53 -0.20
CA PRO A 292 -11.55 -22.39 -0.29
C PRO A 292 -11.69 -21.62 -1.62
N THR A 293 -11.90 -22.33 -2.72
CA THR A 293 -12.12 -21.74 -4.04
C THR A 293 -13.36 -20.85 -4.07
N LEU A 294 -14.50 -21.38 -3.62
CA LEU A 294 -15.75 -20.61 -3.59
C LEU A 294 -15.63 -19.40 -2.67
N VAL A 295 -15.23 -19.64 -1.42
CA VAL A 295 -15.17 -18.61 -0.38
C VAL A 295 -14.23 -17.47 -0.79
N ARG A 296 -12.97 -17.78 -1.11
CA ARG A 296 -11.97 -16.76 -1.44
C ARG A 296 -12.34 -15.94 -2.69
N LYS A 297 -12.82 -16.62 -3.73
CA LYS A 297 -13.26 -15.93 -4.96
C LYS A 297 -14.49 -15.07 -4.73
N THR A 298 -15.44 -15.51 -3.90
CA THR A 298 -16.64 -14.74 -3.55
C THR A 298 -16.25 -13.43 -2.88
N PHE A 299 -15.41 -13.49 -1.84
CA PHE A 299 -15.00 -12.28 -1.13
C PHE A 299 -14.16 -11.35 -2.02
N ALA A 300 -13.20 -11.88 -2.77
CA ALA A 300 -12.37 -11.08 -3.66
C ALA A 300 -13.18 -10.47 -4.83
N GLY A 301 -13.99 -11.28 -5.51
CA GLY A 301 -14.74 -10.84 -6.69
C GLY A 301 -15.91 -9.91 -6.35
N ILE A 302 -16.76 -10.27 -5.36
CA ILE A 302 -17.85 -9.40 -4.92
C ILE A 302 -17.28 -8.10 -4.34
N GLY A 303 -16.23 -8.17 -3.53
CA GLY A 303 -15.58 -7.00 -2.95
C GLY A 303 -15.09 -6.02 -4.03
N ALA A 304 -14.38 -6.52 -5.04
CA ALA A 304 -13.89 -5.68 -6.14
C ALA A 304 -15.04 -5.06 -6.94
N GLY A 305 -16.01 -5.89 -7.38
CA GLY A 305 -17.13 -5.42 -8.20
C GLY A 305 -18.04 -4.43 -7.46
N SER A 306 -18.39 -4.74 -6.20
CA SER A 306 -19.25 -3.85 -5.41
C SER A 306 -18.54 -2.53 -5.05
N ALA A 307 -17.23 -2.52 -4.78
CA ALA A 307 -16.49 -1.28 -4.55
C ALA A 307 -16.62 -0.34 -5.76
N GLY A 308 -16.40 -0.85 -6.98
CA GLY A 308 -16.55 -0.06 -8.21
C GLY A 308 -17.97 0.48 -8.43
N LEU A 309 -18.99 -0.36 -8.25
CA LEU A 309 -20.40 0.05 -8.43
C LEU A 309 -20.86 1.06 -7.38
N LEU A 310 -20.44 0.88 -6.12
CA LEU A 310 -20.75 1.82 -5.04
C LEU A 310 -20.12 3.19 -5.26
N LEU A 311 -18.86 3.23 -5.72
CA LEU A 311 -18.19 4.48 -6.10
C LEU A 311 -18.86 5.16 -7.30
N LEU A 312 -19.29 4.38 -8.31
CA LEU A 312 -20.08 4.94 -9.42
C LEU A 312 -21.40 5.51 -8.92
N GLY A 313 -22.10 4.80 -8.03
CA GLY A 313 -23.29 5.30 -7.36
C GLY A 313 -23.05 6.57 -6.55
N CYS A 314 -21.89 6.68 -5.90
CA CYS A 314 -21.46 7.88 -5.18
C CYS A 314 -21.42 9.11 -6.11
N ALA A 315 -21.00 8.96 -7.38
CA ALA A 315 -20.96 10.07 -8.33
C ALA A 315 -22.36 10.58 -8.74
N LEU A 316 -23.40 9.73 -8.66
CA LEU A 316 -24.77 10.03 -9.07
C LEU A 316 -25.69 10.47 -7.93
N ALA A 317 -25.31 10.17 -6.68
CA ALA A 317 -26.16 10.35 -5.51
C ALA A 317 -26.11 11.78 -4.94
N SER A 318 -27.11 12.11 -4.11
CA SER A 318 -27.09 13.32 -3.28
C SER A 318 -25.91 13.33 -2.30
N PRO A 319 -25.46 14.47 -1.77
CA PRO A 319 -24.26 14.54 -0.92
C PRO A 319 -24.26 13.54 0.25
N THR A 320 -25.37 13.41 0.97
CA THR A 320 -25.49 12.49 2.13
C THR A 320 -25.42 11.03 1.69
N ILE A 321 -26.12 10.64 0.64
CA ILE A 321 -26.10 9.26 0.12
C ILE A 321 -24.72 8.94 -0.45
N SER A 322 -24.08 9.92 -1.09
CA SER A 322 -22.73 9.82 -1.63
C SER A 322 -21.71 9.41 -0.55
N VAL A 323 -21.76 10.02 0.62
CA VAL A 323 -20.88 9.66 1.76
C VAL A 323 -21.14 8.22 2.22
N ILE A 324 -22.41 7.80 2.34
CA ILE A 324 -22.74 6.42 2.73
C ILE A 324 -22.20 5.42 1.71
N LEU A 325 -22.44 5.65 0.42
CA LEU A 325 -21.95 4.79 -0.65
C LEU A 325 -20.43 4.72 -0.69
N LEU A 326 -19.77 5.86 -0.42
CA LEU A 326 -18.32 5.93 -0.31
C LEU A 326 -17.79 5.04 0.83
N LEU A 327 -18.35 5.16 2.04
CA LEU A 327 -17.93 4.33 3.18
C LEU A 327 -18.16 2.84 2.92
N LEU A 328 -19.26 2.48 2.28
CA LEU A 328 -19.54 1.10 1.87
C LEU A 328 -18.56 0.62 0.78
N ALA A 329 -18.15 1.49 -0.15
CA ALA A 329 -17.15 1.18 -1.16
C ALA A 329 -15.78 0.86 -0.54
N PHE A 330 -15.33 1.66 0.42
CA PHE A 330 -14.13 1.37 1.18
C PHE A 330 -14.22 0.03 1.93
N ALA A 331 -15.35 -0.27 2.58
CA ALA A 331 -15.55 -1.54 3.25
C ALA A 331 -15.50 -2.73 2.26
N ALA A 332 -16.08 -2.58 1.07
CA ALA A 332 -16.04 -3.56 0.00
C ALA A 332 -14.62 -3.74 -0.57
N GLY A 333 -13.86 -2.67 -0.71
CA GLY A 333 -12.43 -2.72 -1.05
C GLY A 333 -11.62 -3.50 -0.03
N GLY A 334 -11.88 -3.29 1.27
CA GLY A 334 -11.31 -4.07 2.36
C GLY A 334 -11.66 -5.56 2.29
N MET A 335 -12.92 -5.90 1.98
CA MET A 335 -13.38 -7.27 1.75
C MET A 335 -12.60 -7.95 0.63
N CYS A 336 -12.35 -7.26 -0.47
CA CYS A 336 -11.51 -7.75 -1.58
C CYS A 336 -10.06 -7.96 -1.09
N GLY A 337 -9.45 -6.95 -0.51
CA GLY A 337 -8.05 -6.92 -0.10
C GLY A 337 -7.65 -8.05 0.85
N SER A 338 -8.53 -8.42 1.78
CA SER A 338 -8.28 -9.49 2.76
C SER A 338 -8.05 -10.86 2.12
N ASN A 339 -8.64 -11.15 0.95
CA ASN A 339 -8.58 -12.45 0.31
C ASN A 339 -7.59 -12.56 -0.86
N ILE A 340 -7.14 -11.43 -1.42
CA ILE A 340 -6.19 -11.41 -2.55
C ILE A 340 -4.92 -12.21 -2.24
N TRP A 341 -4.27 -11.87 -1.13
CA TRP A 341 -3.00 -12.50 -0.76
C TRP A 341 -3.18 -13.95 -0.31
N ALA A 342 -4.31 -14.29 0.29
CA ALA A 342 -4.63 -15.68 0.65
C ALA A 342 -4.78 -16.55 -0.60
N ILE A 343 -5.43 -16.05 -1.68
CA ILE A 343 -5.50 -16.75 -2.97
C ILE A 343 -4.09 -16.97 -3.51
N THR A 344 -3.27 -15.91 -3.56
CA THR A 344 -1.90 -15.96 -4.08
C THR A 344 -1.05 -16.97 -3.32
N GLN A 345 -1.06 -16.92 -1.99
CA GLN A 345 -0.28 -17.82 -1.13
C GLN A 345 -0.69 -19.28 -1.31
N THR A 346 -1.99 -19.53 -1.43
CA THR A 346 -2.50 -20.90 -1.64
C THR A 346 -2.11 -21.43 -3.01
N LEU A 347 -2.24 -20.65 -4.08
CA LEU A 347 -1.88 -21.07 -5.45
C LEU A 347 -0.39 -21.32 -5.61
N ALA A 348 0.43 -20.39 -5.10
CA ALA A 348 1.87 -20.43 -5.29
C ALA A 348 2.58 -21.52 -4.44
N GLY A 349 2.00 -21.85 -3.29
CA GLY A 349 2.62 -22.75 -2.32
C GLY A 349 3.95 -22.20 -1.77
N PRO A 350 4.61 -22.90 -0.83
CA PRO A 350 5.82 -22.40 -0.17
C PRO A 350 6.99 -22.11 -1.12
N LYS A 351 7.10 -22.86 -2.22
CA LYS A 351 8.23 -22.80 -3.15
C LYS A 351 8.20 -21.55 -4.04
N MET A 352 7.03 -21.06 -4.43
CA MET A 352 6.86 -20.03 -5.45
C MET A 352 6.20 -18.73 -4.96
N THR A 353 5.77 -18.68 -3.69
CA THR A 353 5.05 -17.52 -3.12
C THR A 353 5.80 -16.21 -3.32
N GLY A 354 7.10 -16.16 -3.08
CA GLY A 354 7.89 -14.93 -3.23
C GLY A 354 7.91 -14.40 -4.67
N ARG A 355 8.15 -15.29 -5.63
CA ARG A 355 8.21 -14.93 -7.08
C ARG A 355 6.83 -14.54 -7.59
N TRP A 356 5.81 -15.30 -7.25
CA TRP A 356 4.43 -15.00 -7.62
C TRP A 356 4.00 -13.63 -7.07
N THR A 357 4.18 -13.42 -5.77
CA THR A 357 3.85 -12.15 -5.11
C THR A 357 4.61 -10.98 -5.72
N GLY A 358 5.89 -11.14 -6.02
CA GLY A 358 6.71 -10.10 -6.62
C GLY A 358 6.20 -9.67 -8.00
N LEU A 359 5.94 -10.62 -8.89
CA LEU A 359 5.42 -10.33 -10.23
C LEU A 359 4.00 -9.76 -10.18
N GLN A 360 3.13 -10.35 -9.36
CA GLN A 360 1.78 -9.88 -9.15
C GLN A 360 1.76 -8.45 -8.60
N ASN A 361 2.60 -8.15 -7.62
CA ASN A 361 2.68 -6.82 -7.03
C ASN A 361 3.23 -5.79 -8.02
N PHE A 362 4.25 -6.15 -8.81
CA PHE A 362 4.76 -5.28 -9.88
C PHE A 362 3.65 -4.91 -10.87
N LEU A 363 2.95 -5.91 -11.43
CA LEU A 363 1.86 -5.66 -12.38
C LEU A 363 0.67 -4.94 -11.73
N GLY A 364 0.34 -5.28 -10.49
CA GLY A 364 -0.72 -4.61 -9.74
C GLY A 364 -0.43 -3.13 -9.45
N ASN A 365 0.83 -2.77 -9.22
CA ASN A 365 1.24 -1.38 -8.98
C ASN A 365 1.28 -0.52 -10.24
N LEU A 366 1.25 -1.10 -11.47
CA LEU A 366 1.05 -0.33 -12.69
C LEU A 366 -0.27 0.45 -12.68
N ALA A 367 -1.27 -0.02 -11.93
CA ALA A 367 -2.50 0.72 -11.69
C ALA A 367 -2.25 2.10 -11.04
N GLY A 368 -1.23 2.22 -10.18
CA GLY A 368 -0.82 3.50 -9.58
C GLY A 368 -0.23 4.49 -10.59
N ILE A 369 0.28 3.99 -11.71
CA ILE A 369 0.72 4.83 -12.83
C ILE A 369 -0.49 5.25 -13.67
N ILE A 370 -1.36 4.28 -14.01
CA ILE A 370 -2.41 4.46 -14.99
C ILE A 370 -3.61 5.19 -14.39
N ALA A 371 -4.10 4.81 -13.21
CA ALA A 371 -5.33 5.34 -12.65
C ALA A 371 -5.29 6.86 -12.44
N PRO A 372 -4.27 7.46 -11.78
CA PRO A 372 -4.26 8.89 -11.58
C PRO A 372 -4.08 9.69 -12.89
N ALA A 373 -3.18 9.22 -13.78
CA ALA A 373 -2.94 9.89 -15.04
C ALA A 373 -4.17 9.85 -15.95
N LEU A 374 -4.74 8.64 -16.16
CA LEU A 374 -5.92 8.47 -17.00
C LEU A 374 -7.11 9.26 -16.48
N THR A 375 -7.33 9.29 -15.16
CA THR A 375 -8.40 10.09 -14.55
C THR A 375 -8.22 11.58 -14.88
N GLY A 376 -6.99 12.12 -14.77
CA GLY A 376 -6.72 13.51 -15.11
C GLY A 376 -7.00 13.83 -16.58
N PHE A 377 -6.54 12.98 -17.51
CA PHE A 377 -6.82 13.14 -18.93
C PHE A 377 -8.31 13.06 -19.26
N VAL A 378 -9.03 12.12 -18.64
CA VAL A 378 -10.48 11.97 -18.82
C VAL A 378 -11.20 13.23 -18.35
N ILE A 379 -10.83 13.81 -17.21
CA ILE A 379 -11.45 15.03 -16.69
C ILE A 379 -11.16 16.23 -17.62
N ASP A 380 -9.95 16.42 -18.08
CA ASP A 380 -9.60 17.52 -18.99
C ASP A 380 -10.33 17.41 -20.34
N TYR A 381 -10.48 16.17 -20.87
CA TYR A 381 -11.13 15.93 -22.15
C TYR A 381 -12.66 16.03 -22.09
N THR A 382 -13.26 15.53 -21.02
CA THR A 382 -14.74 15.43 -20.90
C THR A 382 -15.36 16.57 -20.09
N GLY A 383 -14.58 17.26 -19.27
CA GLY A 383 -15.05 18.24 -18.30
C GLY A 383 -15.79 17.63 -17.10
N HIS A 384 -15.88 16.29 -16.99
CA HIS A 384 -16.71 15.63 -16.00
C HIS A 384 -16.01 14.49 -15.27
N PHE A 385 -16.07 14.50 -13.94
CA PHE A 385 -15.60 13.39 -13.09
C PHE A 385 -16.37 12.10 -13.30
N PHE A 386 -17.64 12.18 -13.70
CA PHE A 386 -18.49 11.00 -13.90
C PHE A 386 -17.87 9.94 -14.81
N VAL A 387 -17.24 10.37 -15.92
CA VAL A 387 -16.60 9.43 -16.86
C VAL A 387 -15.42 8.70 -16.20
N ALA A 388 -14.67 9.37 -15.33
CA ALA A 388 -13.60 8.73 -14.58
C ALA A 388 -14.12 7.64 -13.61
N PHE A 389 -15.26 7.87 -12.96
CA PHE A 389 -15.95 6.87 -12.14
C PHE A 389 -16.44 5.68 -12.97
N VAL A 390 -16.95 5.93 -14.19
CA VAL A 390 -17.35 4.84 -15.11
C VAL A 390 -16.14 3.98 -15.50
N VAL A 391 -15.04 4.60 -15.90
CA VAL A 391 -13.80 3.87 -16.24
C VAL A 391 -13.33 3.03 -15.06
N MET A 392 -13.28 3.62 -13.86
CA MET A 392 -12.89 2.92 -12.63
C MET A 392 -13.84 1.75 -12.32
N ALA A 393 -15.16 1.93 -12.48
CA ALA A 393 -16.14 0.86 -12.26
C ALA A 393 -15.98 -0.29 -13.26
N ILE A 394 -15.69 0.01 -14.53
CA ILE A 394 -15.39 -1.00 -15.55
C ILE A 394 -14.15 -1.81 -15.15
N VAL A 395 -13.07 -1.15 -14.74
CA VAL A 395 -11.83 -1.82 -14.32
C VAL A 395 -12.06 -2.68 -13.09
N ALA A 396 -12.85 -2.19 -12.12
CA ALA A 396 -13.24 -2.96 -10.93
C ALA A 396 -14.07 -4.20 -11.29
N MET A 397 -14.97 -4.09 -12.26
CA MET A 397 -15.76 -5.22 -12.74
C MET A 397 -14.88 -6.25 -13.48
N LEU A 398 -13.92 -5.80 -14.28
CA LEU A 398 -12.95 -6.69 -14.92
C LEU A 398 -12.08 -7.42 -13.87
N ALA A 399 -11.74 -6.79 -12.75
CA ALA A 399 -11.08 -7.45 -11.64
C ALA A 399 -11.97 -8.53 -11.02
N ALA A 400 -13.25 -8.24 -10.78
CA ALA A 400 -14.20 -9.22 -10.28
C ALA A 400 -14.32 -10.43 -11.23
N LEU A 401 -14.44 -10.18 -12.53
CA LEU A 401 -14.47 -11.24 -13.55
C LEU A 401 -13.17 -12.05 -13.58
N SER A 402 -12.03 -11.40 -13.36
CA SER A 402 -10.73 -12.08 -13.26
C SER A 402 -10.70 -13.07 -12.10
N TYR A 403 -11.19 -12.68 -10.92
CA TYR A 403 -11.29 -13.59 -9.76
C TYR A 403 -12.25 -14.76 -10.02
N PHE A 404 -13.40 -14.52 -10.63
CA PHE A 404 -14.38 -15.60 -10.85
C PHE A 404 -13.98 -16.55 -11.97
N PHE A 405 -13.47 -16.04 -13.10
CA PHE A 405 -13.36 -16.81 -14.33
C PHE A 405 -11.93 -17.10 -14.80
N VAL A 406 -10.95 -16.19 -14.51
CA VAL A 406 -9.56 -16.41 -14.96
C VAL A 406 -8.80 -17.26 -13.98
N ILE A 407 -8.93 -17.03 -12.67
CA ILE A 407 -8.29 -17.85 -11.65
C ILE A 407 -8.94 -19.24 -11.64
N GLY A 408 -8.12 -20.29 -11.67
CA GLY A 408 -8.55 -21.67 -11.52
C GLY A 408 -9.03 -22.01 -10.10
N PRO A 409 -9.17 -23.31 -9.77
CA PRO A 409 -9.40 -23.73 -8.38
C PRO A 409 -8.29 -23.23 -7.45
N VAL A 410 -8.68 -22.65 -6.30
CA VAL A 410 -7.74 -22.14 -5.30
C VAL A 410 -7.17 -23.31 -4.50
N LYS A 411 -6.17 -23.94 -5.07
CA LYS A 411 -5.38 -25.04 -4.49
C LYS A 411 -3.93 -24.89 -4.92
N GLU A 412 -3.01 -25.44 -4.15
CA GLU A 412 -1.59 -25.38 -4.46
C GLU A 412 -1.31 -26.00 -5.84
N ILE A 413 -0.56 -25.24 -6.66
CA ILE A 413 -0.12 -25.71 -7.97
C ILE A 413 1.11 -26.59 -7.77
N VAL A 414 1.07 -27.80 -8.35
CA VAL A 414 2.21 -28.71 -8.32
C VAL A 414 3.30 -28.21 -9.25
N TRP A 415 4.37 -27.69 -8.68
CA TRP A 415 5.56 -27.28 -9.42
C TRP A 415 6.40 -28.53 -9.69
N GLY A 416 6.27 -29.10 -10.89
CA GLY A 416 7.11 -30.24 -11.30
C GLY A 416 8.60 -29.88 -11.29
N HIS A 417 9.42 -30.88 -11.10
CA HIS A 417 10.90 -30.80 -11.12
C HIS A 417 11.44 -30.40 -12.48
#